data_3b9f2880a77fbbd32928cdf1b1632cf8
#
_entry.id   3b9f2880a77fbbd32928cdf1b1632cf8
#
_cell.length_a   1.000
_cell.length_b   1.000
_cell.length_c   1.000
_cell.angle_alpha   90.00
_cell.angle_beta   90.00
_cell.angle_gamma   90.00
#
_symmetry.space_group_name_H-M   'P 1'
#
loop_
_entity.id
_entity.type
_entity.pdbx_description
1 polymer ?
#
loop_
_entity_poly.entity_id
_entity_poly.type
_entity_poly.pdbx_seq_one_letter_code
_entity_poly.pdbx_strand_id
1 'polypeptide(L)'
;METTSFTYKTGPCSDVLIIGGGLAGMYSALAAAESGAAVRILCKSKTGGSGNSVVAMSVHRFAPDAPGLREDYRRRFLASGAGQQDAEIAAFFVDHAAAAMERLRGLGLPLEYRTLSENGGEYPYLACCSPKQGRILTKAVREKLNEYPNIAVEDGVTVCDILTENGRAQGVLALCGGEMRVYPAKTMILCCGGAGN
;
A
#
# COMPACT_ATOMS: atom_id res chain seq x y z
N MET A 1 10.40 -31.17 -30.15
CA MET A 1 10.43 -29.95 -29.34
C MET A 1 11.55 -30.10 -28.35
N GLU A 2 12.59 -29.30 -28.49
CA GLU A 2 13.67 -29.27 -27.48
C GLU A 2 13.08 -28.63 -26.20
N THR A 3 13.14 -29.35 -25.10
CA THR A 3 12.75 -28.84 -23.80
C THR A 3 13.91 -28.02 -23.24
N THR A 4 13.84 -26.70 -23.33
CA THR A 4 14.81 -25.82 -22.69
C THR A 4 14.52 -25.77 -21.19
N SER A 5 15.38 -26.37 -20.37
CA SER A 5 15.28 -26.23 -18.91
C SER A 5 15.99 -24.96 -18.46
N PHE A 6 15.27 -24.11 -17.71
CA PHE A 6 15.86 -22.95 -17.06
C PHE A 6 16.06 -23.24 -15.58
N THR A 7 17.24 -22.91 -15.07
CA THR A 7 17.53 -23.01 -13.65
C THR A 7 17.33 -21.64 -13.02
N TYR A 8 16.44 -21.53 -12.04
CA TYR A 8 16.20 -20.30 -11.31
C TYR A 8 16.86 -20.35 -9.94
N LYS A 9 17.44 -19.23 -9.49
CA LYS A 9 17.82 -19.08 -8.10
C LYS A 9 16.57 -18.95 -7.25
N THR A 10 16.53 -19.63 -6.12
CA THR A 10 15.41 -19.53 -5.18
C THR A 10 15.79 -18.62 -4.03
N GLY A 11 15.01 -17.59 -3.80
CA GLY A 11 15.10 -16.73 -2.62
C GLY A 11 14.54 -17.40 -1.36
N PRO A 12 14.71 -16.79 -0.19
CA PRO A 12 14.15 -17.32 1.04
C PRO A 12 12.61 -17.25 1.01
N CYS A 13 11.97 -18.27 1.59
CA CYS A 13 10.52 -18.30 1.75
C CYS A 13 10.06 -17.23 2.75
N SER A 14 8.93 -16.59 2.49
CA SER A 14 8.31 -15.60 3.37
C SER A 14 6.93 -16.06 3.80
N ASP A 15 6.49 -15.67 4.99
CA ASP A 15 5.10 -15.87 5.39
C ASP A 15 4.20 -14.98 4.55
N VAL A 16 4.60 -13.70 4.37
CA VAL A 16 3.90 -12.74 3.55
C VAL A 16 4.86 -12.08 2.56
N LEU A 17 4.58 -12.22 1.27
CA LEU A 17 5.30 -11.55 0.19
C LEU A 17 4.45 -10.39 -0.33
N ILE A 18 5.01 -9.20 -0.34
CA ILE A 18 4.33 -7.98 -0.79
C ILE A 18 4.97 -7.51 -2.09
N ILE A 19 4.14 -7.31 -3.10
CA ILE A 19 4.57 -6.86 -4.43
C ILE A 19 4.21 -5.40 -4.59
N GLY A 20 5.22 -4.54 -4.52
CA GLY A 20 5.09 -3.09 -4.61
C GLY A 20 5.46 -2.35 -3.32
N GLY A 21 6.33 -1.37 -3.45
CA GLY A 21 6.91 -0.56 -2.35
C GLY A 21 6.24 0.80 -2.15
N GLY A 22 4.98 0.98 -2.59
CA GLY A 22 4.18 2.16 -2.30
C GLY A 22 3.60 2.18 -0.88
N LEU A 23 2.79 3.18 -0.53
CA LEU A 23 2.15 3.26 0.80
C LEU A 23 1.37 2.00 1.14
N ALA A 24 0.56 1.48 0.21
CA ALA A 24 -0.22 0.27 0.44
C ALA A 24 0.68 -0.92 0.83
N GLY A 25 1.77 -1.15 0.08
CA GLY A 25 2.70 -2.24 0.37
C GLY A 25 3.43 -2.06 1.69
N MET A 26 3.91 -0.87 1.97
CA MET A 26 4.61 -0.58 3.24
C MET A 26 3.67 -0.74 4.46
N TYR A 27 2.42 -0.28 4.35
CA TYR A 27 1.42 -0.45 5.41
C TYR A 27 1.03 -1.91 5.63
N SER A 28 0.85 -2.66 4.54
CA SER A 28 0.60 -4.10 4.61
C SER A 28 1.77 -4.84 5.29
N ALA A 29 3.00 -4.39 5.00
CA ALA A 29 4.19 -4.96 5.63
C ALA A 29 4.23 -4.72 7.13
N LEU A 30 3.95 -3.49 7.59
CA LEU A 30 3.87 -3.16 9.01
C LEU A 30 2.80 -4.01 9.71
N ALA A 31 1.60 -4.10 9.14
CA ALA A 31 0.51 -4.87 9.73
C ALA A 31 0.82 -6.36 9.83
N ALA A 32 1.42 -6.94 8.79
CA ALA A 32 1.83 -8.33 8.80
C ALA A 32 2.97 -8.60 9.79
N ALA A 33 3.95 -7.70 9.86
CA ALA A 33 5.07 -7.83 10.79
C ALA A 33 4.65 -7.70 12.26
N GLU A 34 3.70 -6.82 12.56
CA GLU A 34 3.10 -6.68 13.90
C GLU A 34 2.37 -7.95 14.36
N SER A 35 1.87 -8.76 13.43
CA SER A 35 1.30 -10.08 13.73
C SER A 35 2.35 -11.20 13.85
N GLY A 36 3.63 -10.87 13.76
CA GLY A 36 4.74 -11.81 13.90
C GLY A 36 5.16 -12.52 12.59
N ALA A 37 4.57 -12.19 11.45
CA ALA A 37 4.90 -12.81 10.18
C ALA A 37 6.29 -12.39 9.68
N ALA A 38 7.00 -13.30 9.00
CA ALA A 38 8.19 -12.98 8.21
C ALA A 38 7.76 -12.35 6.88
N VAL A 39 8.05 -11.07 6.71
CA VAL A 39 7.56 -10.26 5.57
C VAL A 39 8.68 -9.94 4.61
N ARG A 40 8.39 -9.99 3.32
CA ARG A 40 9.28 -9.51 2.26
C ARG A 40 8.55 -8.57 1.34
N ILE A 41 9.14 -7.41 1.05
CA ILE A 41 8.66 -6.47 0.05
C ILE A 41 9.56 -6.58 -1.18
N LEU A 42 8.98 -6.82 -2.36
CA LEU A 42 9.67 -6.71 -3.65
C LEU A 42 9.20 -5.44 -4.36
N CYS A 43 10.14 -4.58 -4.69
CA CYS A 43 9.85 -3.31 -5.37
C CYS A 43 10.72 -3.16 -6.63
N LYS A 44 10.10 -2.87 -7.78
CA LYS A 44 10.84 -2.72 -9.06
C LYS A 44 11.82 -1.54 -9.05
N SER A 45 11.58 -0.52 -8.22
CA SER A 45 12.51 0.60 -8.09
C SER A 45 12.90 0.78 -6.62
N LYS A 46 12.54 1.88 -5.98
CA LYS A 46 12.88 2.14 -4.58
C LYS A 46 11.61 2.17 -3.72
N THR A 47 11.57 1.33 -2.72
CA THR A 47 10.48 1.31 -1.72
C THR A 47 10.34 2.66 -1.05
N GLY A 48 9.14 3.23 -1.08
CA GLY A 48 8.86 4.59 -0.59
C GLY A 48 9.47 5.71 -1.42
N GLY A 49 10.16 5.41 -2.52
CA GLY A 49 10.85 6.38 -3.37
C GLY A 49 10.26 6.58 -4.77
N SER A 50 9.21 5.82 -5.12
CA SER A 50 8.62 5.82 -6.46
C SER A 50 7.11 5.59 -6.43
N GLY A 51 6.48 5.73 -7.59
CA GLY A 51 5.04 5.53 -7.77
C GLY A 51 4.19 6.70 -7.29
N ASN A 52 2.87 6.55 -7.41
CA ASN A 52 1.89 7.61 -7.14
C ASN A 52 1.90 8.08 -5.67
N SER A 53 2.27 7.22 -4.74
CA SER A 53 2.34 7.58 -3.31
C SER A 53 3.34 8.72 -3.04
N VAL A 54 4.46 8.76 -3.76
CA VAL A 54 5.52 9.78 -3.59
C VAL A 54 5.11 11.14 -4.14
N VAL A 55 4.35 11.15 -5.23
CA VAL A 55 3.91 12.37 -5.90
C VAL A 55 2.55 12.86 -5.43
N ALA A 56 1.92 12.16 -4.50
CA ALA A 56 0.65 12.58 -3.91
C ALA A 56 0.81 13.94 -3.22
N MET A 57 0.12 14.94 -3.77
CA MET A 57 0.16 16.33 -3.27
C MET A 57 -1.12 16.72 -2.55
N SER A 58 -2.10 15.85 -2.62
CA SER A 58 -3.43 16.12 -2.10
C SER A 58 -3.53 15.81 -0.62
N VAL A 59 -4.54 16.38 -0.04
CA VAL A 59 -4.97 16.11 1.33
C VAL A 59 -5.69 14.76 1.42
N HIS A 60 -5.53 14.08 2.54
CA HIS A 60 -6.33 12.90 2.84
C HIS A 60 -7.69 13.33 3.38
N ARG A 61 -8.74 12.97 2.67
CA ARG A 61 -10.12 13.17 3.13
C ARG A 61 -10.56 11.97 3.94
N PHE A 62 -11.17 12.22 5.08
CA PHE A 62 -11.77 11.18 5.93
C PHE A 62 -12.87 11.80 6.78
N ALA A 63 -13.79 11.01 7.28
CA ALA A 63 -14.75 11.44 8.28
C ALA A 63 -14.23 11.07 9.68
N PRO A 64 -14.24 12.01 10.65
CA PRO A 64 -14.03 11.66 12.05
C PRO A 64 -15.07 10.66 12.51
N ASP A 65 -14.80 10.01 13.64
CA ASP A 65 -15.72 9.04 14.23
C ASP A 65 -16.93 9.72 14.89
N ALA A 66 -17.78 10.31 14.02
CA ALA A 66 -19.04 10.93 14.41
C ALA A 66 -20.14 10.39 13.47
N PRO A 67 -21.22 9.77 13.99
CA PRO A 67 -22.18 9.00 13.18
C PRO A 67 -22.75 9.72 11.97
N GLY A 68 -23.23 10.96 12.14
CA GLY A 68 -23.82 11.71 11.03
C GLY A 68 -22.82 12.13 9.95
N LEU A 69 -21.58 12.36 10.32
CA LEU A 69 -20.55 12.82 9.42
C LEU A 69 -20.02 11.68 8.53
N ARG A 70 -19.90 10.48 9.08
CA ARG A 70 -19.46 9.29 8.35
C ARG A 70 -20.44 8.92 7.26
N GLU A 71 -21.74 8.96 7.56
CA GLU A 71 -22.79 8.67 6.58
C GLU A 71 -22.85 9.72 5.46
N ASP A 72 -22.74 11.01 5.79
CA ASP A 72 -22.67 12.07 4.78
C ASP A 72 -21.43 11.91 3.88
N TYR A 73 -20.27 11.57 4.46
CA TYR A 73 -19.07 11.32 3.70
C TYR A 73 -19.22 10.11 2.77
N ARG A 74 -19.80 9.01 3.25
CA ARG A 74 -20.08 7.81 2.44
C ARG A 74 -20.95 8.14 1.23
N ARG A 75 -22.03 8.86 1.45
CA ARG A 75 -22.92 9.29 0.38
C ARG A 75 -22.21 10.13 -0.69
N ARG A 76 -21.41 11.10 -0.26
CA ARG A 76 -20.64 11.97 -1.18
C ARG A 76 -19.54 11.22 -1.90
N PHE A 77 -18.85 10.31 -1.21
CA PHE A 77 -17.81 9.48 -1.79
C PHE A 77 -18.38 8.59 -2.91
N LEU A 78 -19.52 7.95 -2.66
CA LEU A 78 -20.23 7.16 -3.68
C LEU A 78 -20.72 8.02 -4.85
N ALA A 79 -21.28 9.20 -4.57
CA ALA A 79 -21.73 10.11 -5.62
C ALA A 79 -20.59 10.60 -6.52
N SER A 80 -19.39 10.82 -5.97
CA SER A 80 -18.22 11.24 -6.75
C SER A 80 -17.74 10.20 -7.75
N GLY A 81 -18.01 8.94 -7.53
CA GLY A 81 -17.64 7.83 -8.41
C GLY A 81 -18.59 7.60 -9.58
N ALA A 82 -19.67 8.36 -9.69
CA ALA A 82 -20.65 8.28 -10.78
C ALA A 82 -21.12 6.84 -11.10
N GLY A 83 -21.28 6.00 -10.08
CA GLY A 83 -21.72 4.61 -10.23
C GLY A 83 -20.62 3.61 -10.64
N GLN A 84 -19.37 4.06 -10.76
CA GLN A 84 -18.24 3.18 -11.11
C GLN A 84 -17.58 2.53 -9.88
N GLN A 85 -17.98 2.92 -8.68
CA GLN A 85 -17.40 2.43 -7.43
C GLN A 85 -18.14 1.20 -6.93
N ASP A 86 -17.39 0.24 -6.40
CA ASP A 86 -17.93 -0.83 -5.58
C ASP A 86 -18.37 -0.26 -4.22
N ALA A 87 -19.65 -0.44 -3.89
CA ALA A 87 -20.25 0.15 -2.70
C ALA A 87 -19.69 -0.45 -1.38
N GLU A 88 -19.32 -1.73 -1.38
CA GLU A 88 -18.77 -2.40 -0.20
C GLU A 88 -17.34 -1.92 0.06
N ILE A 89 -16.52 -1.81 -0.99
CA ILE A 89 -15.16 -1.26 -0.91
C ILE A 89 -15.21 0.21 -0.47
N ALA A 90 -16.14 1.00 -1.01
CA ALA A 90 -16.32 2.39 -0.63
C ALA A 90 -16.73 2.54 0.85
N ALA A 91 -17.63 1.71 1.34
CA ALA A 91 -18.04 1.68 2.74
C ALA A 91 -16.86 1.30 3.64
N PHE A 92 -16.13 0.24 3.31
CA PHE A 92 -14.95 -0.18 4.04
C PHE A 92 -13.91 0.95 4.13
N PHE A 93 -13.62 1.62 3.01
CA PHE A 93 -12.70 2.75 2.99
C PHE A 93 -13.13 3.87 3.95
N VAL A 94 -14.40 4.29 3.88
CA VAL A 94 -14.93 5.36 4.72
C VAL A 94 -14.88 4.99 6.21
N ASP A 95 -15.24 3.76 6.54
CA ASP A 95 -15.31 3.29 7.93
C ASP A 95 -13.92 3.16 8.58
N HIS A 96 -12.88 2.88 7.79
CA HIS A 96 -11.51 2.67 8.31
C HIS A 96 -10.58 3.87 8.13
N ALA A 97 -10.99 4.90 7.36
CA ALA A 97 -10.12 6.03 7.04
C ALA A 97 -9.66 6.82 8.26
N ALA A 98 -10.55 7.04 9.25
CA ALA A 98 -10.19 7.75 10.48
C ALA A 98 -9.12 7.00 11.29
N ALA A 99 -9.28 5.70 11.47
CA ALA A 99 -8.29 4.87 12.16
C ALA A 99 -6.94 4.84 11.42
N ALA A 100 -6.96 4.81 10.08
CA ALA A 100 -5.76 4.89 9.27
C ALA A 100 -5.04 6.23 9.45
N MET A 101 -5.76 7.35 9.57
CA MET A 101 -5.18 8.66 9.84
C MET A 101 -4.54 8.75 11.23
N GLU A 102 -5.19 8.20 12.25
CA GLU A 102 -4.61 8.14 13.60
C GLU A 102 -3.34 7.28 13.65
N ARG A 103 -3.32 6.19 12.91
CA ARG A 103 -2.10 5.38 12.78
C ARG A 103 -0.96 6.15 12.10
N LEU A 104 -1.25 6.92 11.04
CA LEU A 104 -0.28 7.81 10.40
C LEU A 104 0.27 8.85 11.37
N ARG A 105 -0.59 9.45 12.18
CA ARG A 105 -0.21 10.41 13.20
C ARG A 105 0.69 9.78 14.27
N GLY A 106 0.41 8.54 14.66
CA GLY A 106 1.25 7.76 15.56
C GLY A 106 2.68 7.49 15.04
N LEU A 107 2.91 7.63 13.73
CA LEU A 107 4.25 7.58 13.13
C LEU A 107 5.04 8.89 13.27
N GLY A 108 4.52 9.86 14.02
CA GLY A 108 5.18 11.16 14.23
C GLY A 108 5.05 12.13 13.05
N LEU A 109 4.12 11.87 12.12
CA LEU A 109 3.88 12.76 10.99
C LEU A 109 3.18 14.03 11.47
N PRO A 110 3.63 15.22 11.01
CA PRO A 110 2.97 16.48 11.29
C PRO A 110 1.69 16.59 10.46
N LEU A 111 0.63 15.89 10.89
CA LEU A 111 -0.68 15.97 10.26
C LEU A 111 -1.45 17.16 10.81
N GLU A 112 -1.81 18.09 9.94
CA GLU A 112 -2.73 19.17 10.25
C GLU A 112 -4.14 18.77 9.83
N TYR A 113 -5.08 18.86 10.75
CA TYR A 113 -6.50 18.68 10.46
C TYR A 113 -7.09 20.04 10.07
N ARG A 114 -7.72 20.10 8.91
CA ARG A 114 -8.39 21.30 8.41
C ARG A 114 -9.82 21.00 8.03
N THR A 115 -10.68 21.98 8.22
CA THR A 115 -11.99 22.01 7.61
C THR A 115 -11.87 22.47 6.17
N LEU A 116 -12.48 21.75 5.23
CA LEU A 116 -12.63 22.24 3.86
C LEU A 116 -13.95 22.95 3.69
N SER A 117 -13.91 24.13 3.10
CA SER A 117 -15.09 24.79 2.59
C SER A 117 -15.20 24.53 1.08
N GLU A 118 -16.15 23.72 0.67
CA GLU A 118 -16.47 23.49 -0.75
C GLU A 118 -17.95 23.81 -0.98
N ASN A 119 -18.27 24.62 -1.99
CA ASN A 119 -19.64 24.94 -2.39
C ASN A 119 -20.55 25.46 -1.26
N GLY A 120 -19.98 26.22 -0.32
CA GLY A 120 -20.73 26.84 0.77
C GLY A 120 -21.01 25.91 1.97
N GLY A 121 -20.45 24.71 1.99
CA GLY A 121 -20.50 23.79 3.12
C GLY A 121 -19.12 23.58 3.75
N GLU A 122 -19.07 23.44 5.06
CA GLU A 122 -17.85 23.06 5.77
C GLU A 122 -17.71 21.54 5.81
N TYR A 123 -16.52 21.06 5.39
CA TYR A 123 -16.14 19.65 5.48
C TYR A 123 -15.02 19.52 6.52
N PRO A 124 -15.25 18.89 7.64
CA PRO A 124 -14.28 18.86 8.74
C PRO A 124 -13.13 17.85 8.53
N TYR A 125 -12.76 17.46 7.28
CA TYR A 125 -12.08 16.20 7.13
C TYR A 125 -10.82 16.24 6.28
N LEU A 126 -9.81 16.91 6.78
CA LEU A 126 -8.53 16.90 6.11
C LEU A 126 -7.38 16.69 7.09
N ALA A 127 -6.65 15.64 6.84
CA ALA A 127 -5.30 15.54 7.31
C ALA A 127 -4.37 15.91 6.17
N CYS A 128 -3.53 16.90 6.33
CA CYS A 128 -2.49 17.23 5.37
C CYS A 128 -1.15 17.40 6.07
N CYS A 129 -0.12 16.87 5.48
CA CYS A 129 1.23 17.36 5.72
C CYS A 129 1.50 18.50 4.72
N SER A 130 2.37 19.41 5.01
CA SER A 130 2.92 20.47 4.18
C SER A 130 3.10 20.10 2.68
N PRO A 131 3.32 21.02 1.74
CA PRO A 131 3.62 20.73 0.34
C PRO A 131 4.59 19.57 0.15
N LYS A 132 4.33 18.64 -0.77
CA LYS A 132 5.07 17.38 -0.98
C LYS A 132 4.70 16.25 0.01
N GLN A 133 3.49 16.26 0.47
CA GLN A 133 2.93 15.30 1.44
C GLN A 133 3.27 13.85 1.16
N GLY A 134 3.12 13.38 -0.09
CA GLY A 134 3.40 11.99 -0.44
C GLY A 134 4.83 11.57 -0.12
N ARG A 135 5.80 12.43 -0.41
CA ARG A 135 7.22 12.16 -0.12
C ARG A 135 7.51 12.13 1.38
N ILE A 136 6.87 12.99 2.16
CA ILE A 136 7.01 13.02 3.62
C ILE A 136 6.43 11.74 4.22
N LEU A 137 5.22 11.35 3.80
CA LEU A 137 4.56 10.14 4.23
C LEU A 137 5.36 8.88 3.90
N THR A 138 5.75 8.73 2.63
CA THR A 138 6.47 7.53 2.20
C THR A 138 7.82 7.40 2.87
N LYS A 139 8.51 8.51 3.12
CA LYS A 139 9.78 8.53 3.86
C LYS A 139 9.57 8.04 5.29
N ALA A 140 8.62 8.61 6.02
CA ALA A 140 8.37 8.24 7.42
C ALA A 140 7.93 6.77 7.56
N VAL A 141 7.04 6.29 6.69
CA VAL A 141 6.64 4.88 6.70
C VAL A 141 7.82 3.98 6.33
N ARG A 142 8.67 4.39 5.37
CA ARG A 142 9.88 3.64 5.01
C ARG A 142 10.87 3.54 6.18
N GLU A 143 11.04 4.62 6.93
CA GLU A 143 11.89 4.64 8.13
C GLU A 143 11.33 3.71 9.20
N LYS A 144 10.01 3.68 9.37
CA LYS A 144 9.34 2.78 10.32
C LYS A 144 9.53 1.31 10.00
N LEU A 145 9.61 0.91 8.72
CA LEU A 145 9.91 -0.48 8.36
C LEU A 145 11.22 -0.99 8.96
N ASN A 146 12.22 -0.10 9.13
CA ASN A 146 13.53 -0.48 9.64
C ASN A 146 13.51 -0.87 11.14
N GLU A 147 12.45 -0.53 11.85
CA GLU A 147 12.27 -0.93 13.26
C GLU A 147 11.81 -2.39 13.41
N TYR A 148 11.42 -3.03 12.31
CA TYR A 148 10.89 -4.39 12.29
C TYR A 148 11.91 -5.36 11.69
N PRO A 149 12.61 -6.16 12.51
CA PRO A 149 13.64 -7.10 12.05
C PRO A 149 13.08 -8.23 11.18
N ASN A 150 11.78 -8.48 11.24
CA ASN A 150 11.07 -9.47 10.45
C ASN A 150 10.56 -8.94 9.09
N ILE A 151 10.94 -7.70 8.70
CA ILE A 151 10.67 -7.15 7.38
C ILE A 151 11.96 -7.10 6.55
N ALA A 152 11.99 -7.81 5.44
CA ALA A 152 13.03 -7.70 4.42
C ALA A 152 12.53 -6.86 3.24
N VAL A 153 13.32 -5.91 2.75
CA VAL A 153 13.00 -5.09 1.59
C VAL A 153 14.02 -5.33 0.50
N GLU A 154 13.55 -5.70 -0.69
CA GLU A 154 14.37 -5.85 -1.89
C GLU A 154 13.91 -4.88 -2.97
N ASP A 155 14.72 -3.85 -3.20
CA ASP A 155 14.54 -2.87 -4.27
C ASP A 155 15.23 -3.35 -5.56
N GLY A 156 14.76 -2.88 -6.72
CA GLY A 156 15.29 -3.30 -8.03
C GLY A 156 14.83 -4.69 -8.46
N VAL A 157 13.73 -5.20 -7.89
CA VAL A 157 13.18 -6.50 -8.22
C VAL A 157 11.84 -6.32 -8.97
N THR A 158 11.82 -6.76 -10.23
CA THR A 158 10.63 -6.72 -11.07
C THR A 158 9.93 -8.07 -11.04
N VAL A 159 8.77 -8.14 -10.41
CA VAL A 159 7.94 -9.35 -10.45
C VAL A 159 7.35 -9.50 -11.84
N CYS A 160 7.56 -10.67 -12.44
CA CYS A 160 7.18 -11.00 -13.81
C CYS A 160 5.95 -11.90 -13.85
N ASP A 161 5.82 -12.82 -12.88
CA ASP A 161 4.72 -13.78 -12.87
C ASP A 161 4.41 -14.25 -11.45
N ILE A 162 3.19 -14.75 -11.26
CA ILE A 162 2.73 -15.39 -10.03
C ILE A 162 2.72 -16.90 -10.24
N LEU A 163 3.51 -17.60 -9.46
CA LEU A 163 3.59 -19.06 -9.51
C LEU A 163 2.41 -19.66 -8.74
N THR A 164 1.67 -20.53 -9.42
CA THR A 164 0.49 -21.19 -8.85
C THR A 164 0.62 -22.70 -8.92
N GLU A 165 0.16 -23.38 -7.89
CA GLU A 165 0.04 -24.83 -7.85
C GLU A 165 -1.32 -25.19 -7.26
N ASN A 166 -2.07 -26.06 -7.94
CA ASN A 166 -3.41 -26.48 -7.54
C ASN A 166 -4.37 -25.30 -7.24
N GLY A 167 -4.30 -24.22 -8.05
CA GLY A 167 -5.11 -23.02 -7.89
C GLY A 167 -4.71 -22.11 -6.73
N ARG A 168 -3.59 -22.39 -6.06
CA ARG A 168 -3.04 -21.56 -4.97
C ARG A 168 -1.74 -20.91 -5.40
N ALA A 169 -1.59 -19.66 -5.05
CA ALA A 169 -0.35 -18.92 -5.23
C ALA A 169 0.73 -19.44 -4.26
N GLN A 170 1.91 -19.76 -4.80
CA GLN A 170 3.04 -20.36 -4.06
C GLN A 170 4.25 -19.41 -3.99
N GLY A 171 4.22 -18.33 -4.76
CA GLY A 171 5.32 -17.39 -4.85
C GLY A 171 5.29 -16.62 -6.16
N VAL A 172 6.40 -16.00 -6.49
CA VAL A 172 6.56 -15.24 -7.74
C VAL A 172 7.84 -15.57 -8.45
N LEU A 173 7.83 -15.39 -9.77
CA LEU A 173 9.03 -15.29 -10.61
C LEU A 173 9.35 -13.81 -10.80
N ALA A 174 10.59 -13.43 -10.54
CA ALA A 174 11.02 -12.04 -10.61
C ALA A 174 12.38 -11.87 -11.25
N LEU A 175 12.61 -10.76 -11.91
CA LEU A 175 13.89 -10.33 -12.46
C LEU A 175 14.62 -9.46 -11.42
N CYS A 176 15.82 -9.87 -11.04
CA CYS A 176 16.66 -9.19 -10.06
C CYS A 176 18.11 -9.12 -10.61
N GLY A 177 18.60 -7.90 -10.90
CA GLY A 177 19.97 -7.71 -11.40
C GLY A 177 20.28 -8.46 -12.70
N GLY A 178 19.30 -8.63 -13.58
CA GLY A 178 19.44 -9.40 -14.84
C GLY A 178 19.25 -10.91 -14.70
N GLU A 179 19.03 -11.43 -13.50
CA GLU A 179 18.81 -12.86 -13.24
C GLU A 179 17.35 -13.12 -12.82
N MET A 180 16.79 -14.23 -13.30
CA MET A 180 15.48 -14.69 -12.86
C MET A 180 15.60 -15.41 -11.51
N ARG A 181 14.70 -15.05 -10.58
CA ARG A 181 14.60 -15.65 -9.24
C ARG A 181 13.17 -16.02 -8.88
N VAL A 182 13.04 -17.11 -8.15
CA VAL A 182 11.79 -17.52 -7.53
C VAL A 182 11.78 -17.05 -6.09
N TYR A 183 10.72 -16.38 -5.68
CA TYR A 183 10.46 -16.01 -4.28
C TYR A 183 9.26 -16.77 -3.77
N PRO A 184 9.47 -17.85 -3.02
CA PRO A 184 8.38 -18.62 -2.42
C PRO A 184 7.69 -17.84 -1.31
N ALA A 185 6.38 -18.00 -1.17
CA ALA A 185 5.62 -17.37 -0.09
C ALA A 185 4.36 -18.16 0.27
N LYS A 186 3.97 -18.12 1.55
CA LYS A 186 2.72 -18.72 2.02
C LYS A 186 1.50 -17.87 1.62
N THR A 187 1.67 -16.54 1.61
CA THR A 187 0.63 -15.57 1.25
C THR A 187 1.26 -14.42 0.48
N MET A 188 0.51 -13.85 -0.46
CA MET A 188 0.97 -12.70 -1.25
C MET A 188 -0.05 -11.56 -1.22
N ILE A 189 0.47 -10.33 -1.19
CA ILE A 189 -0.34 -9.11 -1.26
C ILE A 189 0.14 -8.29 -2.45
N LEU A 190 -0.77 -8.03 -3.40
CA LEU A 190 -0.48 -7.23 -4.59
C LEU A 190 -0.72 -5.76 -4.29
N CYS A 191 0.35 -4.97 -4.28
CA CYS A 191 0.35 -3.52 -4.03
C CYS A 191 1.02 -2.75 -5.19
N CYS A 192 0.79 -3.21 -6.42
CA CYS A 192 1.47 -2.73 -7.62
C CYS A 192 1.03 -1.34 -8.07
N GLY A 193 0.03 -0.75 -7.42
CA GLY A 193 -0.57 0.52 -7.83
C GLY A 193 -1.61 0.35 -8.94
N GLY A 194 -1.94 1.45 -9.61
CA GLY A 194 -2.89 1.44 -10.73
C GLY A 194 -2.23 1.18 -12.07
N ALA A 195 -3.05 0.85 -13.08
CA ALA A 195 -2.62 0.58 -14.45
C ALA A 195 -2.42 1.85 -15.30
N GLY A 196 -2.51 3.03 -14.71
CA GLY A 196 -2.45 4.33 -15.39
C GLY A 196 -1.05 4.93 -15.54
N ASN A 197 0.00 4.13 -15.49
CA ASN A 197 1.38 4.58 -15.70
C ASN A 197 1.78 4.44 -17.15
#